data_98f056582519cbcfc3a7026f0b88738c
#
_entry.id   98f056582519cbcfc3a7026f0b88738c
#
_cell.length_a   1.000
_cell.length_b   1.000
_cell.length_c   1.000
_cell.angle_alpha   90.00
_cell.angle_beta   90.00
_cell.angle_gamma   90.00
#
_symmetry.space_group_name_H-M   'P 1'
#
loop_
_entity.id
_entity.type
_entity.pdbx_description
1 polymer ?
#
loop_
_entity_poly.entity_id
_entity_poly.type
_entity_poly.pdbx_seq_one_letter_code
_entity_poly.pdbx_strand_id
1 'polypeptide(L)'
;MLGKAGNNMQYIGFDIQDTHYGIASDNIIEILQDGVITPLPCAPQGVCGMTHYQGRSYPVLDLYDILEVPVDTSLSCMIMVETKQHYYFVNVHTIPYLFED
;
A
#
# COMPACT_ATOMS: atom_id res chain seq x y z
N MET A 1 26.76 -4.30 -3.96
CA MET A 1 26.38 -4.67 -4.36
C MET A 1 26.28 -4.92 -4.83
N LEU A 2 26.36 -4.66 -4.61
CA LEU A 2 25.94 -5.04 -5.10
C LEU A 2 25.52 -5.51 -5.47
N GLY A 3 25.32 -5.57 -5.20
CA GLY A 3 24.79 -6.09 -5.55
C GLY A 3 24.47 -6.49 -5.98
N LYS A 4 24.48 -6.56 -5.64
CA LYS A 4 24.14 -7.12 -6.39
C LYS A 4 24.41 -7.07 -7.52
N ALA A 5 25.61 -7.36 -7.55
CA ALA A 5 25.80 -7.07 -8.79
C ALA A 5 24.71 -6.90 -9.58
N GLY A 6 24.79 -6.24 -10.45
CA GLY A 6 23.68 -6.08 -11.19
C GLY A 6 22.51 -6.38 -10.35
N ASN A 7 22.25 -5.64 -9.50
CA ASN A 7 21.20 -5.95 -8.55
C ASN A 7 19.87 -5.65 -9.14
N ASN A 8 19.08 -6.67 -9.27
CA ASN A 8 17.69 -6.49 -9.59
C ASN A 8 16.97 -5.96 -8.38
N MET A 9 16.15 -4.96 -8.60
CA MET A 9 15.29 -4.44 -7.55
C MET A 9 14.05 -5.31 -7.47
N GLN A 10 13.58 -5.56 -6.26
CA GLN A 10 12.32 -6.26 -6.02
C GLN A 10 11.26 -5.26 -5.61
N TYR A 11 10.08 -5.47 -6.13
CA TYR A 11 8.93 -4.61 -5.91
C TYR A 11 7.71 -5.43 -5.56
N ILE A 12 6.85 -4.86 -4.75
CA ILE A 12 5.49 -5.37 -4.60
C ILE A 12 4.64 -4.57 -5.56
N GLY A 13 4.06 -5.27 -6.51
CA GLY A 13 3.27 -4.65 -7.55
C GLY A 13 1.79 -4.83 -7.34
N PHE A 14 1.02 -3.92 -7.89
CA PHE A 14 -0.43 -4.03 -7.92
C PHE A 14 -0.93 -3.26 -9.12
N ASP A 15 -1.99 -3.80 -9.73
CA ASP A 15 -2.54 -3.22 -10.94
C ASP A 15 -3.83 -2.50 -10.60
N ILE A 16 -3.95 -1.26 -11.06
CA ILE A 16 -5.18 -0.50 -10.95
C ILE A 16 -5.61 -0.18 -12.36
N GLN A 17 -6.70 -0.79 -12.80
CA GLN A 17 -7.14 -0.75 -14.20
C GLN A 17 -6.01 -1.27 -15.08
N ASP A 18 -5.57 -0.48 -16.05
CA ASP A 18 -4.54 -0.92 -16.99
C ASP A 18 -3.15 -0.45 -16.62
N THR A 19 -2.99 0.12 -15.44
CA THR A 19 -1.71 0.67 -14.99
C THR A 19 -1.09 -0.22 -13.92
N HIS A 20 0.21 -0.46 -14.08
CA HIS A 20 0.98 -1.24 -13.12
C HIS A 20 1.73 -0.29 -12.20
N TYR A 21 1.60 -0.54 -10.90
CA TYR A 21 2.30 0.23 -9.87
C TYR A 21 3.19 -0.68 -9.07
N GLY A 22 4.22 -0.12 -8.46
CA GLY A 22 5.09 -0.91 -7.61
C GLY A 22 5.66 -0.09 -6.48
N ILE A 23 5.88 -0.76 -5.36
CA ILE A 23 6.57 -0.18 -4.21
C ILE A 23 7.80 -1.04 -3.97
N ALA A 24 8.96 -0.40 -3.82
CA ALA A 24 10.19 -1.14 -3.55
C ALA A 24 10.02 -2.01 -2.31
N SER A 25 10.38 -3.27 -2.40
CA SER A 25 10.17 -4.20 -1.30
C SER A 25 10.92 -3.79 -0.03
N ASP A 26 12.02 -3.06 -0.17
CA ASP A 26 12.78 -2.57 0.99
C ASP A 26 11.98 -1.58 1.82
N ASN A 27 10.95 -0.98 1.27
CA ASN A 27 10.10 -0.02 1.98
C ASN A 27 8.85 -0.66 2.58
N ILE A 28 8.68 -1.96 2.42
CA ILE A 28 7.47 -2.65 2.87
C ILE A 28 7.76 -3.39 4.16
N ILE A 29 6.94 -3.12 5.17
CA ILE A 29 7.06 -3.75 6.49
C ILE A 29 6.14 -4.97 6.55
N GLU A 30 4.91 -4.84 6.06
CA GLU A 30 3.89 -5.86 6.24
C GLU A 30 2.83 -5.71 5.19
N ILE A 31 2.15 -6.81 4.85
CA ILE A 31 0.99 -6.79 3.98
C ILE A 31 -0.13 -7.50 4.72
N LEU A 32 -1.23 -6.78 4.94
CA LEU A 32 -2.38 -7.29 5.69
C LEU A 32 -3.57 -7.42 4.76
N GLN A 33 -4.17 -8.60 4.76
CA GLN A 33 -5.39 -8.85 4.01
C GLN A 33 -6.58 -8.63 4.95
N ASP A 34 -7.59 -7.94 4.45
CA ASP A 34 -8.85 -7.71 5.18
C ASP A 34 -8.64 -7.00 6.51
N GLY A 35 -7.73 -6.03 6.56
CA GLY A 35 -7.54 -5.24 7.76
C GLY A 35 -8.70 -4.31 8.01
N VAL A 36 -8.82 -3.85 9.26
CA VAL A 36 -9.92 -2.98 9.68
C VAL A 36 -9.46 -1.53 9.58
N ILE A 37 -10.25 -0.72 8.86
CA ILE A 37 -9.97 0.71 8.70
C ILE A 37 -11.08 1.49 9.39
N THR A 38 -10.69 2.37 10.31
CA THR A 38 -11.63 3.25 11.00
C THR A 38 -11.66 4.58 10.26
N PRO A 39 -12.80 4.98 9.69
CA PRO A 39 -12.86 6.25 8.96
C PRO A 39 -12.57 7.45 9.86
N LEU A 40 -11.93 8.47 9.29
CA LEU A 40 -11.66 9.73 9.97
C LEU A 40 -12.60 10.79 9.43
N PRO A 41 -13.34 11.51 10.30
CA PRO A 41 -14.12 12.64 9.85
C PRO A 41 -13.21 13.72 9.29
N CYS A 42 -13.63 14.35 8.18
CA CYS A 42 -12.90 15.46 7.57
C CYS A 42 -11.47 15.13 7.17
N ALA A 43 -11.20 13.86 6.85
CA ALA A 43 -9.88 13.48 6.39
C ALA A 43 -9.58 14.09 5.03
N PRO A 44 -8.32 14.40 4.73
CA PRO A 44 -7.95 14.86 3.39
C PRO A 44 -8.26 13.81 2.34
N GLN A 45 -8.41 14.25 1.10
CA GLN A 45 -8.62 13.33 0.00
C GLN A 45 -7.46 12.32 -0.06
N GLY A 46 -7.79 11.06 -0.27
CA GLY A 46 -6.81 10.00 -0.33
C GLY A 46 -6.59 9.30 1.00
N VAL A 47 -6.95 9.93 2.12
CA VAL A 47 -6.84 9.29 3.43
C VAL A 47 -8.19 8.68 3.76
N CYS A 48 -8.29 7.36 3.75
CA CYS A 48 -9.56 6.70 4.02
C CYS A 48 -9.81 6.43 5.50
N GLY A 49 -8.79 6.57 6.33
CA GLY A 49 -8.99 6.37 7.76
C GLY A 49 -7.69 6.02 8.47
N MET A 50 -7.84 5.36 9.62
CA MET A 50 -6.74 4.88 10.43
C MET A 50 -6.88 3.38 10.65
N THR A 51 -5.76 2.72 10.89
CA THR A 51 -5.78 1.32 11.29
C THR A 51 -4.83 1.12 12.46
N HIS A 52 -5.16 0.13 13.30
CA HIS A 52 -4.30 -0.26 14.42
C HIS A 52 -3.39 -1.40 13.97
N TYR A 53 -2.13 -1.27 14.31
CA TYR A 53 -1.16 -2.32 14.04
C TYR A 53 -0.14 -2.35 15.16
N GLN A 54 -0.06 -3.47 15.87
CA GLN A 54 0.89 -3.68 16.97
C GLN A 54 0.86 -2.53 17.98
N GLY A 55 -0.34 -2.17 18.41
CA GLY A 55 -0.52 -1.19 19.49
C GLY A 55 -0.44 0.26 19.08
N ARG A 56 -0.31 0.55 17.80
CA ARG A 56 -0.24 1.92 17.29
C ARG A 56 -1.24 2.13 16.18
N SER A 57 -1.59 3.39 15.97
CA SER A 57 -2.49 3.78 14.90
C SER A 57 -1.72 4.43 13.77
N TYR A 58 -2.07 4.07 12.54
CA TYR A 58 -1.40 4.58 11.35
C TYR A 58 -2.43 5.06 10.34
N PRO A 59 -2.11 6.09 9.57
CA PRO A 59 -3.01 6.51 8.51
C PRO A 59 -3.03 5.49 7.38
N VAL A 60 -4.18 5.40 6.73
CA VAL A 60 -4.38 4.52 5.57
C VAL A 60 -4.71 5.39 4.37
N LEU A 61 -3.92 5.28 3.33
CA LEU A 61 -4.14 5.96 2.06
C LEU A 61 -4.81 4.99 1.11
N ASP A 62 -5.81 5.47 0.38
CA ASP A 62 -6.47 4.67 -0.64
C ASP A 62 -6.10 5.22 -2.00
N LEU A 63 -5.32 4.45 -2.77
CA LEU A 63 -4.88 4.89 -4.08
C LEU A 63 -6.02 5.03 -5.06
N TYR A 64 -7.07 4.21 -4.90
CA TYR A 64 -8.23 4.30 -5.79
C TYR A 64 -8.92 5.66 -5.61
N ASP A 65 -8.98 6.15 -4.38
CA ASP A 65 -9.54 7.47 -4.12
C ASP A 65 -8.65 8.58 -4.69
N ILE A 66 -7.33 8.44 -4.50
CA ILE A 66 -6.38 9.43 -5.02
C ILE A 66 -6.45 9.50 -6.54
N LEU A 67 -6.56 8.35 -7.20
CA LEU A 67 -6.59 8.27 -8.65
C LEU A 67 -8.00 8.44 -9.22
N GLU A 68 -9.00 8.57 -8.35
CA GLU A 68 -10.42 8.73 -8.73
C GLU A 68 -10.89 7.58 -9.60
N VAL A 69 -10.54 6.37 -9.18
CA VAL A 69 -10.89 5.14 -9.87
C VAL A 69 -11.95 4.40 -9.04
N PRO A 70 -13.02 3.91 -9.66
CA PRO A 70 -14.04 3.18 -8.89
C PRO A 70 -13.54 1.86 -8.37
N VAL A 71 -14.09 1.44 -7.22
CA VAL A 71 -13.83 0.14 -6.63
C VAL A 71 -15.02 -0.76 -6.94
N ASP A 72 -14.77 -1.87 -7.62
CA ASP A 72 -15.82 -2.78 -8.03
C ASP A 72 -15.63 -4.20 -7.46
N THR A 73 -14.84 -4.33 -6.41
CA THR A 73 -14.55 -5.60 -5.78
C THR A 73 -14.56 -5.44 -4.27
N SER A 74 -14.76 -6.55 -3.56
CA SER A 74 -14.64 -6.56 -2.10
C SER A 74 -13.23 -6.87 -1.62
N LEU A 75 -12.28 -7.08 -2.52
CA LEU A 75 -10.89 -7.31 -2.14
C LEU A 75 -10.32 -6.06 -1.49
N SER A 76 -9.54 -6.27 -0.44
CA SER A 76 -8.88 -5.18 0.25
C SER A 76 -7.58 -5.70 0.83
N CYS A 77 -6.50 -5.00 0.55
CA CYS A 77 -5.19 -5.38 1.04
C CYS A 77 -4.44 -4.12 1.45
N MET A 78 -3.94 -4.12 2.67
CA MET A 78 -3.20 -2.98 3.20
C MET A 78 -1.73 -3.28 3.21
N ILE A 79 -0.94 -2.41 2.60
CA ILE A 79 0.51 -2.55 2.52
C ILE A 79 1.12 -1.50 3.43
N MET A 80 1.85 -1.96 4.45
CA MET A 80 2.51 -1.05 5.38
C MET A 80 3.83 -0.59 4.77
N VAL A 81 3.97 0.72 4.61
CA VAL A 81 5.11 1.33 3.93
C VAL A 81 5.88 2.21 4.90
N GLU A 82 7.19 2.10 4.83
CA GLU A 82 8.08 2.97 5.57
C GLU A 82 8.83 3.87 4.60
N THR A 83 8.77 5.18 4.82
CA THR A 83 9.56 6.14 4.06
C THR A 83 10.25 7.07 5.04
N LYS A 84 11.59 7.07 5.03
CA LYS A 84 12.37 7.87 5.96
C LYS A 84 11.95 7.52 7.39
N GLN A 85 11.25 8.41 8.06
CA GLN A 85 10.82 8.18 9.44
C GLN A 85 9.31 8.08 9.56
N HIS A 86 8.62 7.86 8.45
CA HIS A 86 7.17 7.83 8.42
C HIS A 86 6.68 6.44 8.08
N TYR A 87 5.59 6.04 8.74
CA TYR A 87 4.92 4.77 8.48
C TYR A 87 3.47 5.05 8.14
N TYR A 88 2.97 4.38 7.12
CA TYR A 88 1.57 4.49 6.73
C TYR A 88 1.19 3.23 5.97
N PHE A 89 -0.11 3.05 5.79
CA PHE A 89 -0.62 1.94 5.01
C PHE A 89 -1.17 2.46 3.70
N VAL A 90 -0.98 1.68 2.65
CA VAL A 90 -1.60 1.91 1.35
C VAL A 90 -2.60 0.79 1.13
N ASN A 91 -3.87 1.16 0.95
CA ASN A 91 -4.93 0.19 0.70
C ASN A 91 -5.15 0.04 -0.79
N VAL A 92 -5.14 -1.20 -1.26
CA VAL A 92 -5.42 -1.52 -2.65
C VAL A 92 -6.52 -2.57 -2.71
N HIS A 93 -7.26 -2.59 -3.81
CA HIS A 93 -8.41 -3.47 -3.98
C HIS A 93 -8.10 -4.53 -5.02
N THR A 94 -6.89 -5.05 -4.97
CA THR A 94 -6.41 -6.10 -5.86
C THR A 94 -5.39 -6.93 -5.08
N ILE A 95 -4.94 -8.02 -5.65
CA ILE A 95 -3.97 -8.88 -5.01
C ILE A 95 -2.57 -8.43 -5.41
N PRO A 96 -1.73 -8.02 -4.43
CA PRO A 96 -0.36 -7.62 -4.73
C PRO A 96 0.48 -8.82 -5.15
N TYR A 97 1.54 -8.55 -5.88
CA TYR A 97 2.45 -9.60 -6.34
C TYR A 97 3.90 -9.09 -6.30
N LEU A 98 4.83 -10.03 -6.18
CA LEU A 98 6.24 -9.70 -6.17
C LEU A 98 6.77 -9.75 -7.61
N PHE A 99 7.57 -8.75 -7.98
CA PHE A 99 8.24 -8.78 -9.26
C PHE A 99 9.62 -8.16 -9.15
N GLU A 100 10.47 -8.50 -10.10
CA GLU A 100 11.82 -7.95 -10.21
C GLU A 100 11.92 -7.10 -11.46
N ASP A 101 12.71 -6.06 -11.32
CA ASP A 101 12.97 -5.18 -12.45
C ASP A 101 14.33 -5.52 -13.05
#